data_655e0a20d234cca5bd80916d95082d9b
#
_entry.id   655e0a20d234cca5bd80916d95082d9b
#
_cell.length_a   1.000
_cell.length_b   1.000
_cell.length_c   1.000
_cell.angle_alpha   90.00
_cell.angle_beta   90.00
_cell.angle_gamma   90.00
#
_symmetry.space_group_name_H-M   'P 1'
#
loop_
_entity.id
_entity.type
_entity.pdbx_description
1 polymer ?
#
loop_
_entity_poly.entity_id
_entity_poly.type
_entity_poly.pdbx_seq_one_letter_code
_entity_poly.pdbx_strand_id
1 'polypeptide(L)'
;MLKLTFITDTHHYSKTLGTSGRQYFLRSGSDQKCLAETGDIIDAAFEQIAKSDTNAVMIIGDVTNDGEKVSHIEFREKLEKLAKSKPVYTITSTHDWCCDENPRSFHGGLVNHNIETLKSNELRDFYFDFGPKQAISEYITHIGTTSYVIQLSDNVRLLALNDDKNGNDHAGFTEEHFCWIENQIKKAYDDNCLIIGMEHHLLTPHISPLITGRGTCVADREYVASRLADAGLKYMFVGHSHMQSTTDFKSKKGNVIKEVNVGSLVGYPAPIVDVTVNDDMTLTYDVKHLKSFKLDGKEIDAQKFLANHCTALVHRLLDCANKEEFCARLNALGIDGEKLSNLFFIARPIMDIIKYKSVGYTYEKLKRLGFGRYFDKKLIEKYKNHKILEFVDYITLSIMDGSIVKYDRQSDYYKLVMSFIVIPSKIFKKNVDLKKLIFAVDAVLTGGRYNNQHDTL
;
A
#
# COMPACT_ATOMS: atom_id res chain seq x y z
N MET A 1 -12.20 -25.88 8.62
CA MET A 1 -11.56 -24.80 7.84
C MET A 1 -11.31 -23.60 8.75
N LEU A 2 -10.08 -23.11 8.82
CA LEU A 2 -9.69 -21.93 9.59
C LEU A 2 -9.85 -20.69 8.70
N LYS A 3 -10.52 -19.64 9.20
CA LYS A 3 -10.72 -18.36 8.51
C LYS A 3 -9.98 -17.26 9.22
N LEU A 4 -9.22 -16.47 8.48
CA LEU A 4 -8.36 -15.41 8.98
C LEU A 4 -8.69 -14.11 8.22
N THR A 5 -8.55 -12.97 8.88
CA THR A 5 -8.71 -11.66 8.24
C THR A 5 -7.43 -10.87 8.40
N PHE A 6 -6.90 -10.32 7.29
CA PHE A 6 -5.73 -9.46 7.27
C PHE A 6 -6.12 -8.04 6.90
N ILE A 7 -5.60 -7.08 7.65
CA ILE A 7 -5.66 -5.64 7.39
C ILE A 7 -4.31 -5.01 7.70
N THR A 8 -4.04 -3.84 7.17
CA THR A 8 -2.75 -3.15 7.37
C THR A 8 -2.90 -1.64 7.23
N ASP A 9 -1.83 -0.92 7.57
CA ASP A 9 -1.68 0.51 7.30
C ASP A 9 -2.92 1.28 7.76
N THR A 10 -3.29 1.06 9.02
CA THR A 10 -4.45 1.74 9.64
C THR A 10 -4.14 3.19 9.96
N HIS A 11 -2.86 3.54 10.13
CA HIS A 11 -2.35 4.89 10.30
C HIS A 11 -3.26 5.77 11.17
N HIS A 12 -3.73 5.21 12.29
CA HIS A 12 -4.63 5.95 13.16
C HIS A 12 -4.02 7.30 13.55
N TYR A 13 -4.78 8.35 13.31
CA TYR A 13 -4.43 9.71 13.66
C TYR A 13 -5.48 10.26 14.62
N SER A 14 -5.07 10.61 15.83
CA SER A 14 -5.97 11.20 16.81
C SER A 14 -6.41 12.61 16.37
N LYS A 15 -7.73 12.84 16.31
CA LYS A 15 -8.28 14.18 16.02
C LYS A 15 -7.85 15.24 17.03
N THR A 16 -7.42 14.82 18.22
CA THR A 16 -6.90 15.73 19.25
C THR A 16 -5.58 16.39 18.85
N LEU A 17 -4.87 15.87 17.86
CA LEU A 17 -3.67 16.47 17.28
C LEU A 17 -3.98 17.61 16.29
N GLY A 18 -5.26 17.91 16.04
CA GLY A 18 -5.73 18.98 15.17
C GLY A 18 -5.98 18.54 13.74
N THR A 19 -7.13 18.94 13.21
CA THR A 19 -7.61 18.56 11.86
C THR A 19 -8.01 19.78 11.03
N SER A 20 -7.39 20.94 11.30
CA SER A 20 -7.75 22.19 10.62
C SER A 20 -6.53 23.08 10.36
N GLY A 21 -6.76 24.10 9.54
CA GLY A 21 -5.74 25.07 9.20
C GLY A 21 -4.91 24.69 7.96
N ARG A 22 -4.21 25.69 7.41
CA ARG A 22 -3.49 25.55 6.14
C ARG A 22 -2.49 24.39 6.12
N GLN A 23 -1.74 24.21 7.21
CA GLN A 23 -0.69 23.19 7.28
C GLN A 23 -1.29 21.78 7.30
N TYR A 24 -2.37 21.59 8.06
CA TYR A 24 -3.12 20.33 8.05
C TYR A 24 -3.62 20.00 6.62
N PHE A 25 -4.25 20.96 5.94
CA PHE A 25 -4.77 20.72 4.59
C PHE A 25 -3.67 20.46 3.56
N LEU A 26 -2.49 21.06 3.71
CA LEU A 26 -1.34 20.74 2.88
C LEU A 26 -0.88 19.30 3.11
N ARG A 27 -0.78 18.87 4.37
CA ARG A 27 -0.38 17.49 4.73
C ARG A 27 -1.43 16.48 4.25
N SER A 28 -2.67 16.60 4.69
CA SER A 28 -3.76 15.71 4.32
C SER A 28 -3.99 15.66 2.81
N GLY A 29 -3.83 16.81 2.13
CA GLY A 29 -3.95 16.90 0.68
C GLY A 29 -2.80 16.31 -0.11
N SER A 30 -1.72 15.89 0.52
CA SER A 30 -0.55 15.25 -0.11
C SER A 30 -0.38 13.79 0.33
N ASP A 31 -1.30 13.28 1.14
CA ASP A 31 -1.27 11.93 1.68
C ASP A 31 -2.38 11.07 1.10
N GLN A 32 -2.10 9.80 0.89
CA GLN A 32 -3.11 8.81 0.50
C GLN A 32 -4.10 8.53 1.63
N LYS A 33 -3.67 8.71 2.88
CA LYS A 33 -4.44 8.47 4.09
C LYS A 33 -5.45 9.60 4.33
N CYS A 34 -6.67 9.26 4.66
CA CYS A 34 -7.70 10.22 5.09
C CYS A 34 -7.52 10.51 6.58
N LEU A 35 -6.52 11.34 6.96
CA LEU A 35 -6.03 11.49 8.33
C LEU A 35 -7.12 11.77 9.36
N ALA A 36 -8.02 12.74 9.11
CA ALA A 36 -9.09 13.08 10.06
C ALA A 36 -10.13 11.96 10.23
N GLU A 37 -10.27 11.11 9.22
CA GLU A 37 -11.31 10.08 9.15
C GLU A 37 -10.77 8.70 9.53
N THR A 38 -9.46 8.54 9.80
CA THR A 38 -8.86 7.23 10.11
C THR A 38 -9.59 6.51 11.24
N GLY A 39 -9.90 7.21 12.33
CA GLY A 39 -10.61 6.64 13.48
C GLY A 39 -12.00 6.11 13.12
N ASP A 40 -12.76 6.86 12.31
CA ASP A 40 -14.12 6.50 11.90
C ASP A 40 -14.12 5.32 10.92
N ILE A 41 -13.12 5.29 10.01
CA ILE A 41 -12.93 4.19 9.04
C ILE A 41 -12.54 2.89 9.77
N ILE A 42 -11.59 2.97 10.73
CA ILE A 42 -11.16 1.82 11.53
C ILE A 42 -12.32 1.26 12.34
N ASP A 43 -13.12 2.11 13.00
CA ASP A 43 -14.28 1.67 13.79
C ASP A 43 -15.28 0.90 12.92
N ALA A 44 -15.59 1.41 11.73
CA ALA A 44 -16.51 0.75 10.81
C ALA A 44 -15.96 -0.59 10.28
N ALA A 45 -14.66 -0.65 9.96
CA ALA A 45 -14.00 -1.87 9.53
C ALA A 45 -13.98 -2.92 10.66
N PHE A 46 -13.62 -2.51 11.88
CA PHE A 46 -13.62 -3.40 13.03
C PHE A 46 -15.03 -3.92 13.38
N GLU A 47 -16.05 -3.08 13.22
CA GLU A 47 -17.43 -3.51 13.39
C GLU A 47 -17.85 -4.53 12.32
N GLN A 48 -17.43 -4.35 11.06
CA GLN A 48 -17.66 -5.30 9.96
C GLN A 48 -16.94 -6.63 10.25
N ILE A 49 -15.66 -6.60 10.67
CA ILE A 49 -14.86 -7.77 11.01
C ILE A 49 -15.42 -8.51 12.24
N ALA A 50 -15.84 -7.78 13.27
CA ALA A 50 -16.43 -8.39 14.47
C ALA A 50 -17.67 -9.23 14.17
N LYS A 51 -18.45 -8.84 13.15
CA LYS A 51 -19.65 -9.55 12.68
C LYS A 51 -19.38 -10.67 11.68
N SER A 52 -18.14 -10.78 11.16
CA SER A 52 -17.77 -11.82 10.20
C SER A 52 -17.55 -13.17 10.90
N ASP A 53 -17.38 -14.23 10.12
CA ASP A 53 -17.08 -15.58 10.57
C ASP A 53 -15.58 -15.87 10.69
N THR A 54 -14.73 -14.85 10.67
CA THR A 54 -13.29 -14.98 10.87
C THR A 54 -12.96 -15.54 12.25
N ASN A 55 -11.95 -16.38 12.33
CA ASN A 55 -11.45 -16.95 13.60
C ASN A 55 -10.40 -16.07 14.27
N ALA A 56 -9.65 -15.27 13.50
CA ALA A 56 -8.65 -14.35 14.03
C ALA A 56 -8.38 -13.20 13.04
N VAL A 57 -7.89 -12.07 13.57
CA VAL A 57 -7.57 -10.85 12.82
C VAL A 57 -6.08 -10.58 12.92
N MET A 58 -5.42 -10.35 11.79
CA MET A 58 -4.01 -9.98 11.65
C MET A 58 -3.90 -8.53 11.21
N ILE A 59 -3.07 -7.75 11.91
CA ILE A 59 -2.82 -6.34 11.60
C ILE A 59 -1.33 -6.18 11.30
N ILE A 60 -1.02 -5.80 10.06
CA ILE A 60 0.34 -5.90 9.48
C ILE A 60 1.08 -4.54 9.58
N GLY A 61 1.20 -3.98 10.77
CA GLY A 61 2.01 -2.77 11.02
C GLY A 61 1.40 -1.46 10.53
N ASP A 62 2.15 -0.38 10.76
CA ASP A 62 1.78 1.01 10.52
C ASP A 62 0.38 1.32 11.08
N VAL A 63 0.23 0.99 12.38
CA VAL A 63 -1.05 1.14 13.07
C VAL A 63 -1.36 2.60 13.42
N THR A 64 -0.32 3.44 13.59
CA THR A 64 -0.42 4.89 13.82
C THR A 64 0.21 5.70 12.68
N ASN A 65 -0.11 6.99 12.61
CA ASN A 65 0.35 7.83 11.50
C ASN A 65 1.83 8.24 11.63
N ASP A 66 2.24 8.81 12.76
CA ASP A 66 3.62 9.23 13.02
C ASP A 66 4.07 8.83 14.46
N GLY A 67 3.61 7.67 14.99
CA GLY A 67 4.00 7.12 16.28
C GLY A 67 3.48 7.91 17.50
N GLU A 68 2.50 8.79 17.32
CA GLU A 68 1.99 9.64 18.36
C GLU A 68 1.35 8.82 19.49
N LYS A 69 1.78 9.03 20.72
CA LYS A 69 1.30 8.25 21.88
C LYS A 69 -0.21 8.29 22.05
N VAL A 70 -0.83 9.45 21.80
CA VAL A 70 -2.29 9.57 21.87
C VAL A 70 -2.98 8.73 20.79
N SER A 71 -2.43 8.68 19.58
CA SER A 71 -2.94 7.82 18.51
C SER A 71 -2.83 6.34 18.88
N HIS A 72 -1.72 5.93 19.49
CA HIS A 72 -1.56 4.57 20.02
C HIS A 72 -2.59 4.20 21.08
N ILE A 73 -2.84 5.11 22.03
CA ILE A 73 -3.83 4.88 23.10
C ILE A 73 -5.21 4.66 22.50
N GLU A 74 -5.67 5.56 21.63
CA GLU A 74 -6.97 5.44 20.97
C GLU A 74 -7.08 4.19 20.09
N PHE A 75 -5.99 3.83 19.36
CA PHE A 75 -5.97 2.61 18.55
C PHE A 75 -6.04 1.34 19.41
N ARG A 76 -5.29 1.30 20.52
CA ARG A 76 -5.35 0.19 21.47
C ARG A 76 -6.75 -0.02 22.03
N GLU A 77 -7.47 1.06 22.39
CA GLU A 77 -8.87 0.95 22.83
C GLU A 77 -9.79 0.32 21.77
N LYS A 78 -9.54 0.61 20.48
CA LYS A 78 -10.26 -0.02 19.37
C LYS A 78 -9.91 -1.51 19.25
N LEU A 79 -8.63 -1.88 19.42
CA LEU A 79 -8.20 -3.27 19.47
C LEU A 79 -8.83 -4.05 20.62
N GLU A 80 -8.87 -3.47 21.82
CA GLU A 80 -9.50 -4.06 23.03
C GLU A 80 -10.99 -4.32 22.79
N LYS A 81 -11.66 -3.42 22.06
CA LYS A 81 -13.06 -3.60 21.68
C LYS A 81 -13.23 -4.77 20.69
N LEU A 82 -12.41 -4.84 19.65
CA LEU A 82 -12.42 -5.94 18.66
C LEU A 82 -12.07 -7.28 19.31
N ALA A 83 -11.08 -7.28 20.20
CA ALA A 83 -10.59 -8.49 20.89
C ALA A 83 -11.62 -9.15 21.81
N LYS A 84 -12.71 -8.45 22.17
CA LYS A 84 -13.86 -9.06 22.88
C LYS A 84 -14.60 -10.10 22.03
N SER A 85 -14.48 -10.03 20.71
CA SER A 85 -15.18 -10.92 19.79
C SER A 85 -14.26 -11.80 18.97
N LYS A 86 -13.04 -11.39 18.72
CA LYS A 86 -12.07 -12.08 17.84
C LYS A 86 -10.67 -11.98 18.42
N PRO A 87 -9.85 -13.04 18.44
CA PRO A 87 -8.41 -12.93 18.67
C PRO A 87 -7.78 -11.94 17.66
N VAL A 88 -6.92 -11.05 18.15
CA VAL A 88 -6.23 -10.04 17.33
C VAL A 88 -4.73 -10.19 17.52
N TYR A 89 -4.00 -10.23 16.42
CA TYR A 89 -2.55 -10.29 16.40
C TYR A 89 -1.99 -9.15 15.56
N THR A 90 -1.12 -8.33 16.13
CA THR A 90 -0.54 -7.17 15.45
C THR A 90 0.97 -7.18 15.49
N ILE A 91 1.58 -6.75 14.42
CA ILE A 91 2.97 -6.28 14.41
C ILE A 91 2.97 -4.75 14.34
N THR A 92 4.08 -4.15 14.66
CA THR A 92 4.33 -2.71 14.49
C THR A 92 5.36 -2.49 13.41
N SER A 93 5.44 -1.28 12.86
CA SER A 93 6.44 -0.91 11.87
C SER A 93 6.93 0.54 12.05
N THR A 94 7.65 1.04 11.07
CA THR A 94 8.43 2.28 11.14
C THR A 94 7.64 3.53 11.52
N HIS A 95 6.39 3.65 11.06
CA HIS A 95 5.49 4.74 11.50
C HIS A 95 5.14 4.67 12.98
N ASP A 96 5.08 3.47 13.56
CA ASP A 96 4.59 3.28 14.92
C ASP A 96 5.54 3.79 16.01
N TRP A 97 6.81 3.97 15.70
CA TRP A 97 7.79 4.57 16.59
C TRP A 97 8.43 5.83 16.01
N CYS A 98 7.79 6.41 14.96
CA CYS A 98 8.23 7.65 14.32
C CYS A 98 9.70 7.61 13.88
N CYS A 99 10.06 6.63 13.02
CA CYS A 99 11.45 6.38 12.64
C CYS A 99 12.14 7.59 11.99
N ASP A 100 11.38 8.51 11.40
CA ASP A 100 11.85 9.75 10.79
C ASP A 100 12.02 10.91 11.81
N GLU A 101 11.72 10.66 13.10
CA GLU A 101 11.78 11.62 14.19
C GLU A 101 11.00 12.92 13.91
N ASN A 102 9.94 12.82 13.11
CA ASN A 102 9.17 13.97 12.64
C ASN A 102 7.66 13.87 12.94
N PRO A 103 7.26 13.67 14.21
CA PRO A 103 5.84 13.61 14.56
C PRO A 103 5.18 14.96 14.36
N ARG A 104 3.88 14.97 14.03
CA ARG A 104 3.19 16.21 13.65
C ARG A 104 1.83 16.36 14.30
N SER A 105 1.57 17.55 14.85
CA SER A 105 0.24 18.02 15.22
C SER A 105 -0.05 19.37 14.57
N PHE A 106 -1.34 19.73 14.46
CA PHE A 106 -1.79 20.86 13.65
C PHE A 106 -2.69 21.84 14.45
N HIS A 107 -2.42 22.02 15.73
CA HIS A 107 -3.15 22.97 16.54
C HIS A 107 -2.90 24.42 16.14
N GLY A 108 -3.97 25.22 16.09
CA GLY A 108 -3.87 26.63 15.75
C GLY A 108 -3.41 26.92 14.31
N GLY A 109 -3.48 25.91 13.42
CA GLY A 109 -3.07 26.03 12.03
C GLY A 109 -1.56 25.99 11.79
N LEU A 110 -0.76 25.76 12.83
CA LEU A 110 0.69 25.58 12.77
C LEU A 110 1.05 24.09 12.90
N VAL A 111 2.19 23.72 12.37
CA VAL A 111 2.79 22.39 12.62
C VAL A 111 3.57 22.48 13.92
N ASN A 112 3.33 21.51 14.82
CA ASN A 112 4.13 21.32 16.02
C ASN A 112 4.70 19.89 16.01
N HIS A 113 6.02 19.79 16.20
CA HIS A 113 6.77 18.54 16.23
C HIS A 113 7.09 18.08 17.67
N ASN A 114 6.80 18.90 18.67
CA ASN A 114 7.03 18.55 20.08
C ASN A 114 5.77 17.86 20.64
N ILE A 115 5.56 16.62 20.22
CA ILE A 115 4.50 15.73 20.68
C ILE A 115 5.09 14.41 21.18
N GLU A 116 4.45 13.81 22.16
CA GLU A 116 4.90 12.54 22.72
C GLU A 116 4.67 11.40 21.74
N THR A 117 5.72 10.61 21.48
CA THR A 117 5.67 9.38 20.66
C THR A 117 6.03 8.18 21.52
N LEU A 118 5.61 6.97 21.12
CA LEU A 118 6.16 5.74 21.66
C LEU A 118 7.46 5.42 20.91
N LYS A 119 8.43 4.87 21.65
CA LYS A 119 9.69 4.39 21.08
C LYS A 119 9.57 2.92 20.68
N SER A 120 10.44 2.47 19.79
CA SER A 120 10.46 1.08 19.30
C SER A 120 10.46 0.03 20.43
N ASN A 121 11.25 0.27 21.48
CA ASN A 121 11.36 -0.64 22.64
C ASN A 121 10.18 -0.59 23.62
N GLU A 122 9.25 0.34 23.46
CA GLU A 122 8.01 0.43 24.28
C GLU A 122 6.86 -0.31 23.62
N LEU A 123 6.88 -0.50 22.30
CA LEU A 123 5.76 -1.03 21.52
C LEU A 123 5.39 -2.47 21.87
N ARG A 124 6.40 -3.32 22.13
CA ARG A 124 6.15 -4.71 22.54
C ARG A 124 5.27 -4.80 23.79
N ASP A 125 5.61 -4.06 24.82
CA ASP A 125 4.86 -4.07 26.07
C ASP A 125 3.52 -3.35 25.93
N PHE A 126 3.48 -2.30 25.12
CA PHE A 126 2.25 -1.57 24.83
C PHE A 126 1.21 -2.44 24.10
N TYR A 127 1.62 -3.28 23.15
CA TYR A 127 0.75 -4.20 22.41
C TYR A 127 0.84 -5.65 22.89
N PHE A 128 1.33 -5.91 24.11
CA PHE A 128 1.58 -7.24 24.66
C PHE A 128 0.37 -8.20 24.54
N ASP A 129 -0.84 -7.70 24.77
CA ASP A 129 -2.07 -8.50 24.74
C ASP A 129 -2.47 -8.93 23.31
N PHE A 130 -1.90 -8.34 22.25
CA PHE A 130 -2.27 -8.55 20.86
C PHE A 130 -1.20 -9.32 20.07
N GLY A 131 -0.64 -10.35 20.65
CA GLY A 131 0.33 -11.24 20.02
C GLY A 131 1.34 -11.82 21.01
N PRO A 132 2.29 -11.04 21.57
CA PRO A 132 3.37 -11.55 22.41
C PRO A 132 2.90 -12.43 23.58
N LYS A 133 1.78 -12.08 24.22
CA LYS A 133 1.21 -12.83 25.35
C LYS A 133 0.82 -14.28 25.00
N GLN A 134 0.39 -14.53 23.76
CA GLN A 134 -0.05 -15.83 23.26
C GLN A 134 1.03 -16.55 22.45
N ALA A 135 2.21 -15.94 22.34
CA ALA A 135 3.28 -16.47 21.53
C ALA A 135 3.85 -17.80 22.08
N ILE A 136 3.99 -18.78 21.20
CA ILE A 136 4.71 -20.03 21.51
C ILE A 136 6.23 -19.89 21.33
N SER A 137 6.67 -18.82 20.63
CA SER A 137 8.06 -18.41 20.48
C SER A 137 8.11 -16.92 20.19
N GLU A 138 9.10 -16.21 20.71
CA GLU A 138 9.28 -14.77 20.54
C GLU A 138 10.77 -14.46 20.29
N TYR A 139 11.03 -13.44 19.48
CA TYR A 139 12.33 -12.87 19.23
C TYR A 139 12.25 -11.35 19.42
N ILE A 140 13.08 -10.79 20.29
CA ILE A 140 13.20 -9.36 20.51
C ILE A 140 14.32 -8.84 19.62
N THR A 141 14.01 -7.88 18.76
CA THR A 141 15.01 -7.25 17.90
C THR A 141 15.95 -6.36 18.70
N HIS A 142 17.07 -5.98 18.12
CA HIS A 142 18.05 -5.11 18.80
C HIS A 142 17.53 -3.68 19.07
N ILE A 143 16.45 -3.25 18.40
CA ILE A 143 15.74 -1.99 18.69
C ILE A 143 14.59 -2.15 19.66
N GLY A 144 14.34 -3.38 20.16
CA GLY A 144 13.33 -3.70 21.16
C GLY A 144 11.94 -3.99 20.60
N THR A 145 11.75 -4.03 19.27
CA THR A 145 10.52 -4.53 18.65
C THR A 145 10.50 -6.07 18.68
N THR A 146 9.37 -6.67 18.36
CA THR A 146 9.21 -8.12 18.53
C THR A 146 8.67 -8.81 17.30
N SER A 147 9.23 -10.00 17.01
CA SER A 147 8.66 -11.02 16.14
C SER A 147 8.19 -12.20 16.97
N TYR A 148 7.11 -12.85 16.57
CA TYR A 148 6.55 -13.94 17.37
C TYR A 148 5.83 -14.99 16.52
N VAL A 149 5.58 -16.17 17.12
CA VAL A 149 4.83 -17.27 16.52
C VAL A 149 3.59 -17.55 17.35
N ILE A 150 2.44 -17.65 16.68
CA ILE A 150 1.16 -18.03 17.29
C ILE A 150 0.71 -19.39 16.74
N GLN A 151 0.25 -20.28 17.62
CA GLN A 151 -0.49 -21.48 17.21
C GLN A 151 -1.95 -21.08 16.96
N LEU A 152 -2.37 -20.99 15.70
CA LEU A 152 -3.74 -20.59 15.32
C LEU A 152 -4.74 -21.72 15.38
N SER A 153 -4.28 -22.96 15.08
CA SER A 153 -5.02 -24.21 15.20
C SER A 153 -4.03 -25.36 15.35
N ASP A 154 -4.50 -26.60 15.50
CA ASP A 154 -3.62 -27.77 15.69
C ASP A 154 -2.55 -27.89 14.59
N ASN A 155 -2.83 -27.42 13.39
CA ASN A 155 -1.98 -27.60 12.21
C ASN A 155 -1.65 -26.28 11.45
N VAL A 156 -1.90 -25.11 12.05
CA VAL A 156 -1.61 -23.82 11.42
C VAL A 156 -0.94 -22.89 12.43
N ARG A 157 0.18 -22.27 12.01
CA ARG A 157 0.92 -21.25 12.76
C ARG A 157 0.97 -19.93 11.99
N LEU A 158 0.93 -18.84 12.73
CA LEU A 158 1.27 -17.50 12.25
C LEU A 158 2.71 -17.19 12.63
N LEU A 159 3.52 -16.75 11.68
CA LEU A 159 4.83 -16.17 11.88
C LEU A 159 4.72 -14.65 11.67
N ALA A 160 4.63 -13.92 12.76
CA ALA A 160 4.51 -12.48 12.76
C ALA A 160 5.92 -11.87 12.89
N LEU A 161 6.39 -11.21 11.84
CA LEU A 161 7.75 -10.70 11.74
C LEU A 161 7.75 -9.16 11.81
N ASN A 162 8.56 -8.63 12.72
CA ASN A 162 8.96 -7.24 12.66
C ASN A 162 10.24 -7.16 11.84
N ASP A 163 10.20 -6.45 10.76
CA ASP A 163 11.27 -6.30 9.79
C ASP A 163 12.06 -4.98 9.93
N ASP A 164 11.90 -4.27 11.05
CA ASP A 164 12.60 -3.03 11.37
C ASP A 164 14.07 -3.30 11.79
N LYS A 165 14.90 -3.70 10.83
CA LYS A 165 16.25 -4.20 11.09
C LYS A 165 17.15 -3.25 11.90
N ASN A 166 17.15 -1.96 11.56
CA ASN A 166 18.08 -0.98 12.17
C ASN A 166 17.47 0.39 12.42
N GLY A 167 16.17 0.49 12.18
CA GLY A 167 15.44 1.69 12.57
C GLY A 167 15.49 2.85 11.61
N ASN A 168 16.34 2.88 10.61
CA ASN A 168 16.49 4.12 9.86
C ASN A 168 16.19 4.06 8.37
N ASP A 169 16.37 3.04 7.63
CA ASP A 169 16.13 3.08 6.18
C ASP A 169 16.05 1.70 5.54
N HIS A 170 16.32 0.67 6.31
CA HIS A 170 16.52 -0.65 5.76
C HIS A 170 15.71 -1.66 6.56
N ALA A 171 14.44 -1.78 6.18
CA ALA A 171 13.65 -2.93 6.58
C ALA A 171 14.39 -4.22 6.19
N GLY A 172 14.27 -5.26 6.99
CA GLY A 172 14.91 -6.54 6.81
C GLY A 172 15.29 -7.20 8.12
N PHE A 173 16.17 -8.18 8.07
CA PHE A 173 16.51 -9.00 9.23
C PHE A 173 18.00 -9.08 9.45
N THR A 174 18.43 -9.15 10.71
CA THR A 174 19.80 -9.52 11.06
C THR A 174 20.01 -11.01 10.87
N GLU A 175 21.26 -11.47 10.80
CA GLU A 175 21.55 -12.91 10.66
C GLU A 175 21.02 -13.73 11.85
N GLU A 176 21.10 -13.18 13.05
CA GLU A 176 20.57 -13.82 14.25
C GLU A 176 19.04 -13.98 14.19
N HIS A 177 18.35 -12.92 13.71
CA HIS A 177 16.90 -12.98 13.49
C HIS A 177 16.53 -14.01 12.40
N PHE A 178 17.29 -14.07 11.30
CA PHE A 178 17.09 -15.11 10.28
C PHE A 178 17.23 -16.52 10.85
N CYS A 179 18.27 -16.77 11.67
CA CYS A 179 18.44 -18.08 12.31
C CYS A 179 17.24 -18.46 13.16
N TRP A 180 16.64 -17.49 13.87
CA TRP A 180 15.41 -17.73 14.62
C TRP A 180 14.23 -18.01 13.69
N ILE A 181 14.02 -17.20 12.62
CA ILE A 181 12.95 -17.38 11.64
C ILE A 181 13.00 -18.78 11.01
N GLU A 182 14.16 -19.15 10.46
CA GLU A 182 14.37 -20.47 9.82
C GLU A 182 14.10 -21.62 10.78
N ASN A 183 14.50 -21.47 12.06
CA ASN A 183 14.21 -22.47 13.09
C ASN A 183 12.69 -22.58 13.39
N GLN A 184 11.94 -21.46 13.37
CA GLN A 184 10.49 -21.53 13.56
C GLN A 184 9.80 -22.19 12.36
N ILE A 185 10.23 -21.89 11.13
CA ILE A 185 9.70 -22.54 9.91
C ILE A 185 9.98 -24.05 9.96
N LYS A 186 11.21 -24.43 10.33
CA LYS A 186 11.58 -25.83 10.46
C LYS A 186 10.74 -26.56 11.53
N LYS A 187 10.55 -25.95 12.71
CA LYS A 187 9.70 -26.52 13.76
C LYS A 187 8.27 -26.71 13.31
N ALA A 188 7.72 -25.75 12.55
CA ALA A 188 6.37 -25.90 12.00
C ALA A 188 6.29 -27.09 11.04
N TYR A 189 7.30 -27.26 10.17
CA TYR A 189 7.38 -28.42 9.27
C TYR A 189 7.49 -29.75 10.03
N ASP A 190 8.39 -29.82 11.03
CA ASP A 190 8.58 -31.01 11.85
C ASP A 190 7.29 -31.40 12.61
N ASP A 191 6.45 -30.43 12.97
CA ASP A 191 5.16 -30.61 13.66
C ASP A 191 3.98 -30.79 12.66
N ASN A 192 4.24 -30.89 11.35
CA ASN A 192 3.22 -30.97 10.29
C ASN A 192 2.24 -29.78 10.31
N CYS A 193 2.71 -28.58 10.66
CA CYS A 193 1.95 -27.35 10.63
C CYS A 193 2.25 -26.52 9.38
N LEU A 194 1.20 -26.00 8.76
CA LEU A 194 1.35 -24.87 7.84
C LEU A 194 1.80 -23.63 8.64
N ILE A 195 2.82 -22.93 8.15
CA ILE A 195 3.22 -21.64 8.71
C ILE A 195 2.95 -20.54 7.70
N ILE A 196 2.22 -19.50 8.14
CA ILE A 196 1.83 -18.32 7.34
C ILE A 196 2.61 -17.14 7.88
N GLY A 197 3.35 -16.43 7.01
CA GLY A 197 4.10 -15.25 7.39
C GLY A 197 3.26 -13.97 7.28
N MET A 198 3.52 -13.00 8.17
CA MET A 198 3.18 -11.60 7.97
C MET A 198 4.36 -10.72 8.36
N GLU A 199 4.68 -9.72 7.54
CA GLU A 199 5.66 -8.66 7.80
C GLU A 199 5.19 -7.36 7.14
N HIS A 200 5.80 -6.21 7.46
CA HIS A 200 5.26 -4.96 6.95
C HIS A 200 5.76 -4.61 5.56
N HIS A 201 7.08 -4.60 5.35
CA HIS A 201 7.64 -4.23 4.05
C HIS A 201 7.60 -5.40 3.05
N LEU A 202 7.59 -5.06 1.76
CA LEU A 202 7.46 -6.05 0.68
C LEU A 202 8.75 -6.86 0.49
N LEU A 203 8.62 -8.17 0.27
CA LEU A 203 9.73 -9.01 -0.23
C LEU A 203 9.97 -8.80 -1.73
N THR A 204 8.92 -8.56 -2.48
CA THR A 204 8.96 -8.42 -3.93
C THR A 204 8.28 -7.14 -4.40
N PRO A 205 8.79 -6.47 -5.44
CA PRO A 205 8.10 -5.32 -5.99
C PRO A 205 6.86 -5.80 -6.74
N HIS A 206 5.69 -5.45 -6.23
CA HIS A 206 4.41 -5.74 -6.86
C HIS A 206 4.14 -4.86 -8.07
N ILE A 207 4.72 -3.69 -8.11
CA ILE A 207 4.72 -2.76 -9.24
C ILE A 207 6.17 -2.36 -9.54
N SER A 208 6.40 -1.88 -10.76
CA SER A 208 7.73 -1.42 -11.16
C SER A 208 8.30 -0.41 -10.13
N PRO A 209 9.54 -0.62 -9.64
CA PRO A 209 10.20 0.32 -8.73
C PRO A 209 10.36 1.74 -9.30
N LEU A 210 10.14 1.92 -10.61
CA LEU A 210 10.07 3.25 -11.23
C LEU A 210 8.85 4.05 -10.77
N ILE A 211 7.82 3.38 -10.25
CA ILE A 211 6.57 3.99 -9.78
C ILE A 211 6.57 4.12 -8.26
N THR A 212 6.92 3.05 -7.57
CA THR A 212 6.85 2.97 -6.10
C THR A 212 8.12 3.47 -5.40
N GLY A 213 9.20 3.76 -6.15
CA GLY A 213 10.51 4.05 -5.56
C GLY A 213 11.24 2.78 -5.11
N ARG A 214 12.41 2.95 -4.51
CA ARG A 214 13.27 1.83 -4.07
C ARG A 214 13.01 1.40 -2.62
N GLY A 215 12.33 2.22 -1.82
CA GLY A 215 12.15 2.03 -0.38
C GLY A 215 10.95 1.15 0.02
N THR A 216 10.19 0.62 -0.93
CA THR A 216 8.99 -0.19 -0.62
C THR A 216 9.29 -1.64 -0.25
N CYS A 217 10.44 -2.17 -0.64
CA CYS A 217 10.85 -3.54 -0.33
C CYS A 217 11.90 -3.56 0.77
N VAL A 218 11.98 -4.68 1.47
CA VAL A 218 13.11 -4.96 2.39
C VAL A 218 14.46 -4.83 1.67
N ALA A 219 15.48 -4.46 2.42
CA ALA A 219 16.85 -4.43 1.90
C ALA A 219 17.28 -5.85 1.50
N ASP A 220 18.11 -5.93 0.45
CA ASP A 220 18.58 -7.21 -0.09
C ASP A 220 17.45 -8.23 -0.36
N ARG A 221 16.31 -7.72 -0.80
CA ARG A 221 15.05 -8.46 -0.97
C ARG A 221 15.18 -9.82 -1.66
N GLU A 222 16.03 -9.95 -2.69
CA GLU A 222 16.24 -11.24 -3.38
C GLU A 222 16.91 -12.27 -2.46
N TYR A 223 17.81 -11.82 -1.60
CA TYR A 223 18.44 -12.67 -0.59
C TYR A 223 17.44 -13.07 0.50
N VAL A 224 16.69 -12.09 1.04
CA VAL A 224 15.67 -12.31 2.07
C VAL A 224 14.61 -13.28 1.57
N ALA A 225 13.98 -12.98 0.42
CA ALA A 225 12.93 -13.82 -0.15
C ALA A 225 13.45 -15.23 -0.50
N SER A 226 14.70 -15.34 -1.00
CA SER A 226 15.29 -16.67 -1.29
C SER A 226 15.48 -17.49 -0.02
N ARG A 227 15.96 -16.90 1.07
CA ARG A 227 16.13 -17.61 2.36
C ARG A 227 14.82 -18.10 2.91
N LEU A 228 13.81 -17.22 2.95
CA LEU A 228 12.48 -17.59 3.47
C LEU A 228 11.84 -18.70 2.62
N ALA A 229 11.91 -18.58 1.27
CA ALA A 229 11.41 -19.62 0.36
C ALA A 229 12.13 -20.94 0.56
N ASP A 230 13.46 -20.90 0.66
CA ASP A 230 14.30 -22.11 0.80
C ASP A 230 14.19 -22.75 2.18
N ALA A 231 13.80 -21.97 3.20
CA ALA A 231 13.44 -22.51 4.53
C ALA A 231 12.05 -23.19 4.53
N GLY A 232 11.19 -22.94 3.51
CA GLY A 232 9.90 -23.59 3.35
C GLY A 232 8.68 -22.70 3.59
N LEU A 233 8.87 -21.38 3.78
CA LEU A 233 7.75 -20.44 3.85
C LEU A 233 7.07 -20.34 2.48
N LYS A 234 5.74 -20.56 2.44
CA LYS A 234 4.97 -20.55 1.19
C LYS A 234 4.12 -19.31 1.00
N TYR A 235 3.67 -18.69 2.07
CA TYR A 235 2.71 -17.59 2.05
C TYR A 235 3.19 -16.45 2.95
N MET A 236 3.21 -15.24 2.40
CA MET A 236 3.55 -14.01 3.11
C MET A 236 2.49 -12.94 2.85
N PHE A 237 2.02 -12.29 3.91
CA PHE A 237 1.13 -11.14 3.85
C PHE A 237 1.91 -9.90 4.26
N VAL A 238 1.85 -8.84 3.45
CA VAL A 238 2.61 -7.60 3.64
C VAL A 238 1.72 -6.37 3.48
N GLY A 239 2.24 -5.20 3.86
CA GLY A 239 1.55 -3.91 3.77
C GLY A 239 2.37 -2.83 3.07
N HIS A 240 2.56 -1.66 3.73
CA HIS A 240 3.49 -0.58 3.41
C HIS A 240 3.23 0.17 2.09
N SER A 241 2.95 -0.52 1.01
CA SER A 241 2.77 0.15 -0.29
C SER A 241 1.38 0.79 -0.47
N HIS A 242 0.46 0.52 0.44
CA HIS A 242 -0.95 0.93 0.41
C HIS A 242 -1.74 0.41 -0.80
N MET A 243 -1.18 -0.47 -1.60
CA MET A 243 -1.80 -1.02 -2.82
C MET A 243 -2.18 -2.48 -2.61
N GLN A 244 -3.39 -2.86 -3.04
CA GLN A 244 -3.80 -4.26 -3.03
C GLN A 244 -3.19 -5.00 -4.22
N SER A 245 -2.40 -6.05 -3.97
CA SER A 245 -1.80 -6.83 -5.07
C SER A 245 -1.26 -8.19 -4.60
N THR A 246 -0.97 -9.08 -5.54
CA THR A 246 -0.40 -10.41 -5.29
C THR A 246 0.74 -10.69 -6.26
N THR A 247 1.81 -11.32 -5.80
CA THR A 247 2.93 -11.74 -6.64
C THR A 247 3.58 -13.01 -6.11
N ASP A 248 4.33 -13.68 -6.96
CA ASP A 248 5.13 -14.85 -6.60
C ASP A 248 6.62 -14.51 -6.66
N PHE A 249 7.37 -14.97 -5.67
CA PHE A 249 8.82 -15.02 -5.73
C PHE A 249 9.26 -16.47 -5.88
N LYS A 250 10.18 -16.73 -6.81
CA LYS A 250 10.77 -18.06 -7.00
C LYS A 250 12.27 -18.02 -6.74
N SER A 251 12.74 -18.80 -5.76
CA SER A 251 14.16 -18.93 -5.47
C SER A 251 14.92 -19.68 -6.58
N LYS A 252 16.25 -19.60 -6.55
CA LYS A 252 17.10 -20.37 -7.46
C LYS A 252 16.98 -21.88 -7.30
N LYS A 253 16.55 -22.39 -6.12
CA LYS A 253 16.26 -23.80 -5.85
C LYS A 253 14.87 -24.22 -6.35
N GLY A 254 14.05 -23.28 -6.79
CA GLY A 254 12.71 -23.53 -7.31
C GLY A 254 11.58 -23.39 -6.29
N ASN A 255 11.90 -23.09 -5.03
CA ASN A 255 10.91 -22.85 -3.98
C ASN A 255 10.18 -21.51 -4.23
N VAL A 256 8.89 -21.48 -3.91
CA VAL A 256 8.02 -20.34 -4.21
C VAL A 256 7.42 -19.77 -2.94
N ILE A 257 7.49 -18.45 -2.76
CA ILE A 257 6.65 -17.69 -1.82
C ILE A 257 5.58 -16.96 -2.64
N LYS A 258 4.35 -17.10 -2.23
CA LYS A 258 3.23 -16.29 -2.69
C LYS A 258 3.05 -15.12 -1.71
N GLU A 259 3.21 -13.91 -2.21
CA GLU A 259 3.12 -12.68 -1.43
C GLU A 259 1.81 -11.94 -1.75
N VAL A 260 1.05 -11.65 -0.70
CA VAL A 260 -0.17 -10.85 -0.76
C VAL A 260 0.13 -9.51 -0.11
N ASN A 261 0.20 -8.46 -0.92
CA ASN A 261 0.28 -7.09 -0.44
C ASN A 261 -1.13 -6.58 -0.18
N VAL A 262 -1.42 -6.32 1.07
CA VAL A 262 -2.71 -5.79 1.53
C VAL A 262 -2.66 -4.28 1.43
N GLY A 263 -3.66 -3.66 0.82
CA GLY A 263 -3.74 -2.20 0.71
C GLY A 263 -4.12 -1.54 2.04
N SER A 264 -3.84 -0.24 2.15
CA SER A 264 -4.16 0.52 3.37
C SER A 264 -5.66 0.54 3.67
N LEU A 265 -6.01 0.25 4.93
CA LEU A 265 -7.40 0.30 5.39
C LEU A 265 -7.99 1.72 5.34
N VAL A 266 -7.18 2.75 5.46
CA VAL A 266 -7.61 4.16 5.50
C VAL A 266 -7.35 4.92 4.20
N GLY A 267 -6.98 4.19 3.15
CA GLY A 267 -6.86 4.65 1.77
C GLY A 267 -7.81 3.90 0.84
N TYR A 268 -7.90 4.31 -0.43
CA TYR A 268 -8.68 3.56 -1.42
C TYR A 268 -7.95 2.26 -1.81
N PRO A 269 -8.63 1.10 -1.85
CA PRO A 269 -10.08 0.88 -1.68
C PRO A 269 -10.50 0.42 -0.26
N ALA A 270 -9.70 0.60 0.78
CA ALA A 270 -9.92 0.12 2.14
C ALA A 270 -10.18 -1.41 2.19
N PRO A 271 -9.19 -2.22 1.79
CA PRO A 271 -9.37 -3.65 1.68
C PRO A 271 -9.39 -4.34 3.03
N ILE A 272 -10.20 -5.38 3.11
CA ILE A 272 -10.26 -6.36 4.20
C ILE A 272 -10.06 -7.72 3.53
N VAL A 273 -8.91 -8.34 3.77
CA VAL A 273 -8.52 -9.59 3.09
C VAL A 273 -8.90 -10.78 3.94
N ASP A 274 -9.94 -11.50 3.53
CA ASP A 274 -10.34 -12.73 4.17
C ASP A 274 -9.61 -13.92 3.54
N VAL A 275 -9.03 -14.77 4.38
CA VAL A 275 -8.24 -15.95 4.00
C VAL A 275 -8.86 -17.19 4.60
N THR A 276 -9.05 -18.23 3.81
CA THR A 276 -9.45 -19.55 4.28
C THR A 276 -8.30 -20.52 4.09
N VAL A 277 -7.92 -21.19 5.16
CA VAL A 277 -7.00 -22.33 5.10
C VAL A 277 -7.80 -23.56 4.73
N ASN A 278 -7.51 -24.13 3.56
CA ASN A 278 -8.16 -25.32 3.03
C ASN A 278 -7.63 -26.60 3.71
N ASP A 279 -8.34 -27.70 3.59
CA ASP A 279 -7.96 -28.97 4.20
C ASP A 279 -6.66 -29.54 3.61
N ASP A 280 -6.32 -29.18 2.38
CA ASP A 280 -5.04 -29.52 1.70
C ASP A 280 -3.88 -28.56 2.03
N MET A 281 -4.08 -27.65 2.99
CA MET A 281 -3.11 -26.63 3.42
C MET A 281 -2.79 -25.58 2.32
N THR A 282 -3.61 -25.46 1.30
CA THR A 282 -3.61 -24.30 0.41
C THR A 282 -4.41 -23.14 1.03
N LEU A 283 -4.19 -21.93 0.56
CA LEU A 283 -4.96 -20.76 0.98
C LEU A 283 -5.87 -20.29 -0.16
N THR A 284 -7.12 -19.99 0.19
CA THR A 284 -8.01 -19.22 -0.66
C THR A 284 -8.21 -17.84 -0.02
N TYR A 285 -8.09 -16.77 -0.78
CA TYR A 285 -8.31 -15.42 -0.27
C TYR A 285 -9.36 -14.67 -1.08
N ASP A 286 -10.04 -13.76 -0.41
CA ASP A 286 -11.07 -12.89 -0.98
C ASP A 286 -10.88 -11.47 -0.44
N VAL A 287 -10.77 -10.50 -1.34
CA VAL A 287 -10.59 -9.09 -0.96
C VAL A 287 -11.95 -8.42 -0.90
N LYS A 288 -12.41 -8.17 0.31
CA LYS A 288 -13.58 -7.33 0.57
C LYS A 288 -13.15 -5.89 0.77
N HIS A 289 -14.06 -4.97 0.56
CA HIS A 289 -13.82 -3.54 0.76
C HIS A 289 -14.81 -2.99 1.79
N LEU A 290 -14.35 -2.02 2.57
CA LEU A 290 -15.25 -1.27 3.46
C LEU A 290 -16.34 -0.59 2.62
N LYS A 291 -17.62 -0.79 2.97
CA LYS A 291 -18.75 -0.25 2.21
C LYS A 291 -19.13 1.16 2.65
N SER A 292 -19.21 1.38 3.94
CA SER A 292 -19.59 2.68 4.52
C SER A 292 -18.96 2.88 5.89
N PHE A 293 -18.88 4.12 6.31
CA PHE A 293 -18.51 4.52 7.68
C PHE A 293 -19.33 5.73 8.09
N LYS A 294 -19.34 6.05 9.38
CA LYS A 294 -20.05 7.21 9.92
C LYS A 294 -19.09 8.37 10.10
N LEU A 295 -19.41 9.53 9.51
CA LEU A 295 -18.69 10.77 9.68
C LEU A 295 -19.70 11.83 10.19
N ASP A 296 -19.45 12.39 11.38
CA ASP A 296 -20.33 13.36 12.04
C ASP A 296 -21.80 12.87 12.12
N GLY A 297 -21.98 11.58 12.43
CA GLY A 297 -23.28 10.93 12.56
C GLY A 297 -23.98 10.58 11.23
N LYS A 298 -23.40 10.92 10.08
CA LYS A 298 -23.92 10.60 8.75
C LYS A 298 -23.22 9.38 8.16
N GLU A 299 -23.99 8.51 7.52
CA GLU A 299 -23.42 7.39 6.78
C GLU A 299 -22.82 7.88 5.46
N ILE A 300 -21.54 7.54 5.22
CA ILE A 300 -20.75 7.91 4.07
C ILE A 300 -20.42 6.64 3.28
N ASP A 301 -20.63 6.68 1.97
CA ASP A 301 -20.12 5.65 1.05
C ASP A 301 -18.58 5.69 1.04
N ALA A 302 -17.96 4.65 1.61
CA ALA A 302 -16.52 4.58 1.79
C ALA A 302 -15.80 4.54 0.44
N GLN A 303 -16.30 3.78 -0.53
CA GLN A 303 -15.65 3.62 -1.83
C GLN A 303 -15.61 4.94 -2.58
N LYS A 304 -16.72 5.67 -2.60
CA LYS A 304 -16.81 6.98 -3.25
C LYS A 304 -15.93 8.03 -2.54
N PHE A 305 -15.96 8.03 -1.21
CA PHE A 305 -15.18 8.98 -0.40
C PHE A 305 -13.68 8.78 -0.64
N LEU A 306 -13.18 7.56 -0.49
CA LEU A 306 -11.78 7.21 -0.63
C LEU A 306 -11.28 7.35 -2.08
N ALA A 307 -12.09 6.97 -3.07
CA ALA A 307 -11.75 7.18 -4.48
C ALA A 307 -11.60 8.66 -4.82
N ASN A 308 -12.50 9.51 -4.32
CA ASN A 308 -12.39 10.96 -4.50
C ASN A 308 -11.12 11.54 -3.84
N HIS A 309 -10.77 11.08 -2.65
CA HIS A 309 -9.54 11.48 -1.98
C HIS A 309 -8.30 11.05 -2.79
N CYS A 310 -8.26 9.80 -3.22
CA CYS A 310 -7.16 9.22 -3.99
C CYS A 310 -6.95 9.97 -5.32
N THR A 311 -8.00 10.18 -6.11
CA THR A 311 -7.89 10.91 -7.38
C THR A 311 -7.56 12.38 -7.18
N ALA A 312 -8.01 13.00 -6.08
CA ALA A 312 -7.68 14.38 -5.75
C ALA A 312 -6.17 14.61 -5.57
N LEU A 313 -5.39 13.61 -5.16
CA LEU A 313 -3.91 13.71 -5.10
C LEU A 313 -3.32 13.99 -6.47
N VAL A 314 -3.75 13.24 -7.49
CA VAL A 314 -3.30 13.43 -8.88
C VAL A 314 -3.83 14.77 -9.44
N HIS A 315 -5.08 15.12 -9.15
CA HIS A 315 -5.64 16.41 -9.59
C HIS A 315 -4.84 17.60 -9.06
N ARG A 316 -4.44 17.56 -7.77
CA ARG A 316 -3.59 18.59 -7.18
C ARG A 316 -2.21 18.68 -7.82
N LEU A 317 -1.63 17.54 -8.25
CA LEU A 317 -0.38 17.55 -9.02
C LEU A 317 -0.57 18.26 -10.36
N LEU A 318 -1.70 18.03 -11.03
CA LEU A 318 -2.03 18.71 -12.30
C LEU A 318 -2.34 20.21 -12.12
N ASP A 319 -2.60 20.66 -10.89
CA ASP A 319 -2.93 22.06 -10.55
C ASP A 319 -1.75 22.91 -10.10
N CYS A 320 -0.53 22.34 -10.03
CA CYS A 320 0.64 23.08 -9.58
C CYS A 320 0.85 24.37 -10.39
N ALA A 321 1.00 25.48 -9.67
CA ALA A 321 1.16 26.80 -10.27
C ALA A 321 2.60 27.05 -10.77
N ASN A 322 3.59 26.45 -10.11
CA ASN A 322 5.02 26.67 -10.36
C ASN A 322 5.84 25.39 -10.16
N LYS A 323 7.13 25.47 -10.49
CA LYS A 323 8.09 24.37 -10.40
C LYS A 323 8.28 23.89 -8.96
N GLU A 324 8.33 24.80 -8.00
CA GLU A 324 8.57 24.51 -6.59
C GLU A 324 7.40 23.69 -6.00
N GLU A 325 6.18 24.10 -6.29
CA GLU A 325 4.98 23.35 -5.89
C GLU A 325 4.93 21.98 -6.56
N PHE A 326 5.28 21.90 -7.85
CA PHE A 326 5.32 20.63 -8.59
C PHE A 326 6.36 19.69 -7.98
N CYS A 327 7.57 20.17 -7.64
CA CYS A 327 8.60 19.42 -6.96
C CYS A 327 8.11 18.87 -5.61
N ALA A 328 7.54 19.76 -4.78
CA ALA A 328 7.05 19.37 -3.46
C ALA A 328 5.95 18.29 -3.52
N ARG A 329 5.04 18.38 -4.49
CA ARG A 329 3.97 17.38 -4.65
C ARG A 329 4.47 16.05 -5.21
N LEU A 330 5.47 16.06 -6.10
CA LEU A 330 6.11 14.83 -6.56
C LEU A 330 6.80 14.11 -5.40
N ASN A 331 7.56 14.86 -4.58
CA ASN A 331 8.21 14.30 -3.39
C ASN A 331 7.20 13.72 -2.40
N ALA A 332 6.06 14.38 -2.20
CA ALA A 332 4.99 13.88 -1.35
C ALA A 332 4.34 12.56 -1.87
N LEU A 333 4.44 12.30 -3.17
CA LEU A 333 4.01 11.04 -3.80
C LEU A 333 5.13 9.99 -3.86
N GLY A 334 6.28 10.22 -3.21
CA GLY A 334 7.44 9.34 -3.26
C GLY A 334 8.21 9.35 -4.59
N ILE A 335 7.95 10.36 -5.45
CA ILE A 335 8.60 10.53 -6.75
C ILE A 335 9.71 11.57 -6.61
N ASP A 336 10.89 11.33 -7.22
CA ASP A 336 12.02 12.27 -7.24
C ASP A 336 11.62 13.61 -7.91
N GLY A 337 11.10 14.52 -7.09
CA GLY A 337 10.60 15.80 -7.54
C GLY A 337 11.70 16.74 -8.04
N GLU A 338 12.90 16.69 -7.47
CA GLU A 338 14.00 17.55 -7.89
C GLU A 338 14.42 17.25 -9.34
N LYS A 339 14.48 15.98 -9.66
CA LYS A 339 14.83 15.51 -11.00
C LYS A 339 13.76 15.83 -12.03
N LEU A 340 12.49 15.61 -11.68
CA LEU A 340 11.36 15.79 -12.59
C LEU A 340 10.87 17.23 -12.67
N SER A 341 11.03 18.04 -11.65
CA SER A 341 10.57 19.45 -11.67
C SER A 341 11.26 20.32 -12.73
N ASN A 342 12.45 19.94 -13.19
CA ASN A 342 13.12 20.59 -14.31
C ASN A 342 12.34 20.48 -15.62
N LEU A 343 11.42 19.52 -15.71
CA LEU A 343 10.53 19.32 -16.85
C LEU A 343 9.21 20.09 -16.72
N PHE A 344 9.00 20.87 -15.65
CA PHE A 344 7.72 21.55 -15.35
C PHE A 344 7.19 22.39 -16.53
N PHE A 345 8.04 23.19 -17.17
CA PHE A 345 7.61 24.03 -18.29
C PHE A 345 7.14 23.24 -19.52
N ILE A 346 7.67 22.02 -19.69
CA ILE A 346 7.24 21.10 -20.75
C ILE A 346 5.99 20.34 -20.29
N ALA A 347 5.95 19.98 -19.03
CA ALA A 347 4.83 19.23 -18.43
C ALA A 347 3.55 20.07 -18.31
N ARG A 348 3.66 21.37 -18.00
CA ARG A 348 2.53 22.26 -17.76
C ARG A 348 1.47 22.26 -18.88
N PRO A 349 1.81 22.45 -20.17
CA PRO A 349 0.82 22.34 -21.24
C PRO A 349 0.19 20.96 -21.37
N ILE A 350 0.93 19.90 -21.02
CA ILE A 350 0.43 18.52 -21.04
C ILE A 350 -0.55 18.32 -19.88
N MET A 351 -0.24 18.83 -18.69
CA MET A 351 -1.12 18.80 -17.51
C MET A 351 -2.46 19.52 -17.81
N ASP A 352 -2.42 20.67 -18.48
CA ASP A 352 -3.64 21.38 -18.89
C ASP A 352 -4.48 20.58 -19.92
N ILE A 353 -3.81 19.87 -20.82
CA ILE A 353 -4.49 18.97 -21.77
C ILE A 353 -5.15 17.82 -21.01
N ILE A 354 -4.44 17.17 -20.11
CA ILE A 354 -4.96 16.05 -19.30
C ILE A 354 -6.19 16.52 -18.52
N LYS A 355 -6.11 17.67 -17.87
CA LYS A 355 -7.15 18.17 -16.98
C LYS A 355 -8.41 18.62 -17.70
N TYR A 356 -8.28 19.32 -18.83
CA TYR A 356 -9.38 20.07 -19.42
C TYR A 356 -9.87 19.54 -20.77
N LYS A 357 -9.12 18.66 -21.44
CA LYS A 357 -9.41 18.30 -22.82
C LYS A 357 -9.91 16.87 -22.97
N SER A 358 -10.76 16.68 -23.97
CA SER A 358 -11.23 15.35 -24.36
C SER A 358 -10.21 14.65 -25.26
N VAL A 359 -10.34 13.34 -25.37
CA VAL A 359 -9.60 12.47 -26.29
C VAL A 359 -9.73 13.00 -27.72
N GLY A 360 -10.97 13.30 -28.17
CA GLY A 360 -11.23 13.78 -29.52
C GLY A 360 -10.56 15.14 -29.81
N TYR A 361 -10.64 16.09 -28.87
CA TYR A 361 -9.97 17.39 -29.02
C TYR A 361 -8.46 17.23 -29.17
N THR A 362 -7.86 16.41 -28.30
CA THR A 362 -6.41 16.19 -28.31
C THR A 362 -5.97 15.46 -29.56
N TYR A 363 -6.72 14.46 -30.00
CA TYR A 363 -6.47 13.75 -31.26
C TYR A 363 -6.50 14.69 -32.47
N GLU A 364 -7.51 15.58 -32.61
CA GLU A 364 -7.60 16.50 -33.75
C GLU A 364 -6.42 17.49 -33.78
N LYS A 365 -5.96 17.96 -32.61
CA LYS A 365 -4.73 18.76 -32.55
C LYS A 365 -3.49 17.99 -33.02
N LEU A 366 -3.30 16.77 -32.50
CA LEU A 366 -2.16 15.92 -32.86
C LEU A 366 -2.20 15.48 -34.33
N LYS A 367 -3.38 15.25 -34.86
CA LYS A 367 -3.60 14.95 -36.28
C LYS A 367 -3.15 16.09 -37.20
N ARG A 368 -3.48 17.34 -36.83
CA ARG A 368 -3.01 18.55 -37.57
C ARG A 368 -1.48 18.69 -37.56
N LEU A 369 -0.82 18.18 -36.55
CA LEU A 369 0.64 18.13 -36.43
C LEU A 369 1.26 16.89 -37.12
N GLY A 370 0.47 16.09 -37.86
CA GLY A 370 0.94 14.93 -38.61
C GLY A 370 1.01 13.62 -37.80
N PHE A 371 0.55 13.62 -36.53
CA PHE A 371 0.61 12.45 -35.66
C PHE A 371 -0.62 11.53 -35.76
N GLY A 372 -1.63 11.86 -36.55
CA GLY A 372 -2.88 11.10 -36.68
C GLY A 372 -2.70 9.62 -37.03
N ARG A 373 -1.58 9.26 -37.71
CA ARG A 373 -1.23 7.88 -38.10
C ARG A 373 -0.92 6.93 -36.92
N TYR A 374 -0.67 7.48 -35.74
CA TYR A 374 -0.34 6.70 -34.53
C TYR A 374 -1.57 6.26 -33.74
N PHE A 375 -2.77 6.70 -34.16
CA PHE A 375 -4.02 6.41 -33.47
C PHE A 375 -4.91 5.47 -34.27
N ASP A 376 -5.56 4.56 -33.57
CA ASP A 376 -6.69 3.82 -34.10
C ASP A 376 -7.93 4.73 -34.13
N LYS A 377 -8.42 5.01 -35.32
CA LYS A 377 -9.60 5.88 -35.54
C LYS A 377 -10.86 5.34 -34.88
N LYS A 378 -11.04 4.01 -34.81
CA LYS A 378 -12.19 3.39 -34.16
C LYS A 378 -12.17 3.64 -32.64
N LEU A 379 -10.97 3.54 -32.02
CA LEU A 379 -10.81 3.85 -30.61
C LEU A 379 -11.03 5.32 -30.32
N ILE A 380 -10.50 6.21 -31.16
CA ILE A 380 -10.74 7.65 -31.03
C ILE A 380 -12.25 7.96 -31.11
N GLU A 381 -12.96 7.41 -32.08
CA GLU A 381 -14.40 7.64 -32.22
C GLU A 381 -15.18 7.13 -31.00
N LYS A 382 -14.81 5.96 -30.48
CA LYS A 382 -15.41 5.35 -29.28
C LYS A 382 -15.26 6.25 -28.05
N TYR A 383 -14.08 6.84 -27.85
CA TYR A 383 -13.72 7.59 -26.63
C TYR A 383 -13.64 9.11 -26.82
N LYS A 384 -13.99 9.67 -27.98
CA LYS A 384 -13.81 11.09 -28.32
C LYS A 384 -14.35 12.09 -27.31
N ASN A 385 -15.46 11.76 -26.65
CA ASN A 385 -16.12 12.63 -25.67
C ASN A 385 -15.59 12.47 -24.24
N HIS A 386 -14.81 11.43 -23.95
CA HIS A 386 -14.22 11.25 -22.65
C HIS A 386 -13.09 12.26 -22.40
N LYS A 387 -13.02 12.80 -21.19
CA LYS A 387 -11.88 13.61 -20.75
C LYS A 387 -10.66 12.71 -20.55
N ILE A 388 -9.48 13.23 -20.83
CA ILE A 388 -8.23 12.46 -20.58
C ILE A 388 -8.08 12.20 -19.08
N LEU A 389 -8.52 13.14 -18.23
CA LEU A 389 -8.50 13.00 -16.78
C LEU A 389 -9.24 11.74 -16.29
N GLU A 390 -10.36 11.37 -16.92
CA GLU A 390 -11.11 10.15 -16.57
C GLU A 390 -10.28 8.88 -16.73
N PHE A 391 -9.38 8.84 -17.71
CA PHE A 391 -8.43 7.72 -17.88
C PHE A 391 -7.35 7.73 -16.81
N VAL A 392 -6.86 8.91 -16.43
CA VAL A 392 -5.87 9.06 -15.36
C VAL A 392 -6.45 8.60 -14.02
N ASP A 393 -7.68 9.03 -13.71
CA ASP A 393 -8.39 8.63 -12.50
C ASP A 393 -8.60 7.12 -12.47
N TYR A 394 -9.07 6.55 -13.57
CA TYR A 394 -9.27 5.10 -13.68
C TYR A 394 -7.96 4.31 -13.48
N ILE A 395 -6.86 4.75 -14.09
CA ILE A 395 -5.55 4.11 -13.91
C ILE A 395 -5.10 4.23 -12.46
N THR A 396 -5.24 5.40 -11.85
CA THR A 396 -4.86 5.62 -10.45
C THR A 396 -5.60 4.68 -9.51
N LEU A 397 -6.93 4.63 -9.62
CA LEU A 397 -7.75 3.75 -8.79
C LEU A 397 -7.42 2.27 -9.05
N SER A 398 -7.21 1.89 -10.32
CA SER A 398 -6.86 0.51 -10.68
C SER A 398 -5.49 0.05 -10.16
N ILE A 399 -4.54 0.98 -9.99
CA ILE A 399 -3.26 0.69 -9.33
C ILE A 399 -3.50 0.37 -7.85
N MET A 400 -4.32 1.18 -7.19
CA MET A 400 -4.54 1.06 -5.74
C MET A 400 -5.36 -0.19 -5.38
N ASP A 401 -6.40 -0.51 -6.15
CA ASP A 401 -7.25 -1.68 -5.92
C ASP A 401 -6.70 -2.97 -6.58
N GLY A 402 -5.60 -2.83 -7.31
CA GLY A 402 -4.93 -3.94 -7.96
C GLY A 402 -5.61 -4.47 -9.21
N SER A 403 -6.65 -3.81 -9.71
CA SER A 403 -7.36 -4.26 -10.92
C SER A 403 -6.60 -3.97 -12.22
N ILE A 404 -5.53 -3.15 -12.16
CA ILE A 404 -4.72 -2.76 -13.32
C ILE A 404 -4.08 -3.94 -14.05
N VAL A 405 -3.87 -5.04 -13.37
CA VAL A 405 -3.36 -6.29 -13.94
C VAL A 405 -4.24 -6.84 -15.06
N LYS A 406 -5.50 -6.42 -15.07
CA LYS A 406 -6.45 -6.77 -16.14
C LYS A 406 -6.29 -5.93 -17.40
N TYR A 407 -5.34 -4.99 -17.45
CA TYR A 407 -4.98 -4.30 -18.67
C TYR A 407 -4.19 -5.22 -19.59
N ASP A 408 -4.91 -6.08 -20.28
CA ASP A 408 -4.36 -6.76 -21.43
C ASP A 408 -3.86 -5.71 -22.43
N ARG A 409 -2.66 -5.92 -22.98
CA ARG A 409 -2.10 -5.13 -24.09
C ARG A 409 -3.05 -5.08 -25.29
N GLN A 410 -4.04 -5.96 -25.37
CA GLN A 410 -5.09 -5.95 -26.36
C GLN A 410 -6.28 -5.06 -25.99
N SER A 411 -6.37 -4.61 -24.74
CA SER A 411 -7.48 -3.77 -24.30
C SER A 411 -7.49 -2.42 -25.02
N ASP A 412 -8.68 -1.86 -25.19
CA ASP A 412 -8.89 -0.55 -25.81
C ASP A 412 -8.19 0.57 -25.01
N TYR A 413 -8.25 0.47 -23.66
CA TYR A 413 -7.62 1.44 -22.76
C TYR A 413 -6.10 1.47 -22.93
N TYR A 414 -5.46 0.30 -22.89
CA TYR A 414 -4.01 0.20 -23.10
C TYR A 414 -3.60 0.79 -24.45
N LYS A 415 -4.26 0.37 -25.54
CA LYS A 415 -3.95 0.84 -26.91
C LYS A 415 -4.11 2.35 -27.02
N LEU A 416 -5.17 2.91 -26.43
CA LEU A 416 -5.43 4.34 -26.46
C LEU A 416 -4.37 5.13 -25.69
N VAL A 417 -4.07 4.75 -24.45
CA VAL A 417 -3.07 5.41 -23.60
C VAL A 417 -1.69 5.32 -24.26
N MET A 418 -1.28 4.15 -24.73
CA MET A 418 0.01 3.96 -25.40
C MET A 418 0.13 4.77 -26.69
N SER A 419 -0.96 5.00 -27.42
CA SER A 419 -0.97 5.88 -28.59
C SER A 419 -0.60 7.32 -28.22
N PHE A 420 -1.07 7.84 -27.10
CA PHE A 420 -0.68 9.17 -26.62
C PHE A 420 0.77 9.22 -26.14
N ILE A 421 1.27 8.18 -25.49
CA ILE A 421 2.65 8.11 -24.95
C ILE A 421 3.70 7.99 -26.06
N VAL A 422 3.39 7.30 -27.15
CA VAL A 422 4.32 7.16 -28.29
C VAL A 422 4.62 8.50 -28.99
N ILE A 423 3.71 9.49 -28.94
CA ILE A 423 3.89 10.76 -29.63
C ILE A 423 4.99 11.64 -29.02
N PRO A 424 5.03 11.92 -27.70
CA PRO A 424 6.17 12.61 -27.09
C PRO A 424 7.49 11.93 -27.44
N SER A 425 7.48 10.59 -27.56
CA SER A 425 8.65 9.82 -27.95
C SER A 425 9.18 10.13 -29.34
N LYS A 426 8.34 10.57 -30.23
CA LYS A 426 8.74 10.96 -31.60
C LYS A 426 9.16 12.41 -31.69
N ILE A 427 8.64 13.30 -30.81
CA ILE A 427 8.94 14.72 -30.78
C ILE A 427 10.30 14.99 -30.12
N PHE A 428 10.56 14.33 -28.98
CA PHE A 428 11.69 14.61 -28.10
C PHE A 428 12.86 13.64 -28.27
N LYS A 429 13.11 13.15 -29.49
CA LYS A 429 14.11 12.11 -29.85
C LYS A 429 15.53 12.31 -29.27
N LYS A 430 15.90 13.52 -28.85
CA LYS A 430 17.27 13.82 -28.40
C LYS A 430 17.46 13.96 -26.88
N ASN A 431 16.39 14.17 -26.09
CA ASN A 431 16.51 14.63 -24.71
C ASN A 431 15.90 13.72 -23.64
N VAL A 432 15.18 12.69 -24.01
CA VAL A 432 14.54 11.76 -23.05
C VAL A 432 14.74 10.34 -23.55
N ASP A 433 15.19 9.46 -22.68
CA ASP A 433 15.23 8.03 -23.00
C ASP A 433 13.80 7.46 -23.00
N LEU A 434 13.20 7.61 -24.17
CA LEU A 434 11.78 7.35 -24.40
C LEU A 434 11.44 5.86 -24.41
N LYS A 435 12.42 5.02 -24.59
CA LYS A 435 12.26 3.58 -24.38
C LYS A 435 11.96 3.34 -22.90
N LYS A 436 12.62 4.06 -21.98
CA LYS A 436 12.35 3.98 -20.55
C LYS A 436 10.96 4.49 -20.20
N LEU A 437 10.51 5.60 -20.79
CA LEU A 437 9.16 6.12 -20.57
C LEU A 437 8.09 5.13 -21.07
N ILE A 438 8.24 4.63 -22.31
CA ILE A 438 7.31 3.64 -22.86
C ILE A 438 7.31 2.36 -22.00
N PHE A 439 8.48 1.90 -21.59
CA PHE A 439 8.61 0.74 -20.71
C PHE A 439 7.98 1.00 -19.34
N ALA A 440 8.20 2.17 -18.74
CA ALA A 440 7.60 2.54 -17.48
C ALA A 440 6.06 2.57 -17.55
N VAL A 441 5.51 3.22 -18.60
CA VAL A 441 4.05 3.26 -18.79
C VAL A 441 3.49 1.89 -19.12
N ASP A 442 4.16 1.08 -19.95
CA ASP A 442 3.76 -0.31 -20.20
C ASP A 442 3.73 -1.13 -18.90
N ALA A 443 4.76 -0.99 -18.07
CA ALA A 443 4.84 -1.67 -16.77
C ALA A 443 3.72 -1.22 -15.81
N VAL A 444 3.36 0.08 -15.80
CA VAL A 444 2.21 0.59 -15.05
C VAL A 444 0.92 -0.05 -15.55
N LEU A 445 0.67 0.07 -16.85
CA LEU A 445 -0.60 -0.36 -17.44
C LEU A 445 -0.78 -1.88 -17.43
N THR A 446 0.29 -2.66 -17.53
CA THR A 446 0.24 -4.12 -17.50
C THR A 446 0.46 -4.71 -16.12
N GLY A 447 0.56 -3.85 -15.08
CA GLY A 447 0.68 -4.26 -13.69
C GLY A 447 1.96 -5.01 -13.34
N GLY A 448 2.89 -5.12 -14.26
CA GLY A 448 4.16 -5.82 -14.07
C GLY A 448 4.03 -7.30 -13.69
N ARG A 449 3.18 -7.66 -12.76
CA ARG A 449 2.87 -9.04 -12.34
C ARG A 449 1.64 -9.04 -11.41
N TYR A 450 0.53 -9.63 -11.84
CA TYR A 450 -0.52 -10.28 -11.06
C TYR A 450 -1.42 -9.43 -10.18
N ASN A 451 -2.72 -9.53 -10.46
CA ASN A 451 -3.66 -9.43 -9.38
C ASN A 451 -4.96 -10.15 -9.62
N ASN A 452 -5.33 -10.96 -8.67
CA ASN A 452 -6.70 -11.41 -8.51
C ASN A 452 -7.18 -10.93 -7.13
N GLN A 453 -8.39 -10.39 -7.07
CA GLN A 453 -9.03 -10.08 -5.78
C GLN A 453 -9.62 -11.33 -5.12
N HIS A 454 -9.68 -12.43 -5.86
CA HIS A 454 -10.07 -13.73 -5.38
C HIS A 454 -9.21 -14.79 -6.06
N ASP A 455 -8.48 -15.58 -5.30
CA ASP A 455 -7.65 -16.67 -5.84
C ASP A 455 -7.41 -17.78 -4.82
N THR A 456 -6.96 -18.93 -5.33
CA THR A 456 -6.33 -19.99 -4.54
C THR A 456 -4.83 -19.84 -4.67
N LEU A 457 -4.20 -19.57 -3.54
CA LEU A 457 -2.75 -19.35 -3.47
C LEU A 457 -1.98 -20.67 -3.48
#